data_9103ecbf650e530831ae29d2fec4c5fb
#
_entry.id   9103ecbf650e530831ae29d2fec4c5fb
#
_cell.length_a   1.000
_cell.length_b   1.000
_cell.length_c   1.000
_cell.angle_alpha   90.00
_cell.angle_beta   90.00
_cell.angle_gamma   90.00
#
_symmetry.space_group_name_H-M   'P 1'
#
loop_
_entity.id
_entity.type
_entity.pdbx_description
1 polymer ?
#
loop_
_entity_poly.entity_id
_entity_poly.type
_entity_poly.pdbx_seq_one_letter_code
_entity_poly.pdbx_strand_id
1 'polypeptide(L)'
;MKKTLFLLLTLVGFSVQASSVLSMKERSVLIDNILEQRFSDVLPHIMEREGIDMWVLMSREYNEDPVLKTMLPSTWISARRHTMLVIYNPGNGQPLERLAVARYAVGSLFKKAWDKEAQPDQWEALKHIIEARNPSKIAINTSDSFALADGMTSTEHDKFMAVLPEALKSRVVSGERLSIGWLETRSDLEMQYYPVLTQIGHSLIATAFSNEVITPNVTTTDDVVWWLRDQTRALGLTNWFHPTVSIQRQDNEVFDQISAFSKRPGENIIRPGDLIHVDFGITYLRLNTDQQQHAYVLKPGEKDAPASLKEALKSGNQLQDILTGNFKVGRTGNTILSMSRQQAIEQGITPAIYTHPLGFHGHAAGPTIGMWDAQEGVPVQGDYPVFAQTAYSIELNAASFIKEWNKEIRIMLEEDAFFDGQTVTYLDGRQTEFHLIHSDKNQ
;
A
#
# COMPACT_ATOMS: atom_id res chain seq x y z
N MET A 1 44.24 -41.50 43.40
CA MET A 1 43.99 -41.00 42.05
C MET A 1 42.54 -40.58 41.99
N LYS A 2 42.24 -39.27 42.17
CA LYS A 2 40.89 -38.72 42.07
C LYS A 2 40.75 -38.12 40.66
N LYS A 3 39.82 -38.64 39.82
CA LYS A 3 39.48 -38.08 38.49
C LYS A 3 38.44 -37.00 38.70
N THR A 4 38.82 -35.78 38.50
CA THR A 4 37.92 -34.65 38.47
C THR A 4 37.29 -34.54 37.07
N LEU A 5 35.98 -34.72 36.99
CA LEU A 5 35.19 -34.57 35.74
C LEU A 5 34.81 -33.10 35.59
N PHE A 6 35.35 -32.40 34.58
CA PHE A 6 34.95 -31.06 34.22
C PHE A 6 33.72 -31.16 33.33
N LEU A 7 32.58 -30.69 33.86
CA LEU A 7 31.35 -30.52 33.09
C LEU A 7 31.39 -29.15 32.41
N LEU A 8 31.56 -29.13 31.09
CA LEU A 8 31.50 -27.92 30.30
C LEU A 8 30.00 -27.58 30.06
N LEU A 9 29.47 -26.60 30.79
CA LEU A 9 28.16 -26.02 30.52
C LEU A 9 28.32 -25.08 29.34
N THR A 10 27.86 -25.49 28.15
CA THR A 10 27.61 -24.59 27.01
C THR A 10 26.34 -23.79 27.30
N LEU A 11 26.51 -22.54 27.71
CA LEU A 11 25.44 -21.56 27.70
C LEU A 11 25.06 -21.28 26.22
N VAL A 12 23.97 -21.89 25.77
CA VAL A 12 23.28 -21.45 24.56
C VAL A 12 22.57 -20.15 24.94
N GLY A 13 23.19 -19.02 24.57
CA GLY A 13 22.59 -17.74 24.69
C GLY A 13 21.43 -17.65 23.66
N PHE A 14 20.20 -17.82 24.13
CA PHE A 14 19.05 -17.36 23.37
C PHE A 14 19.09 -15.84 23.37
N SER A 15 19.59 -15.25 22.31
CA SER A 15 19.31 -13.85 21.99
C SER A 15 17.79 -13.75 21.72
N VAL A 16 17.04 -13.29 22.70
CA VAL A 16 15.68 -12.82 22.48
C VAL A 16 15.81 -11.58 21.61
N GLN A 17 15.76 -11.78 20.30
CA GLN A 17 15.58 -10.68 19.36
C GLN A 17 14.20 -10.13 19.67
N ALA A 18 14.14 -8.94 20.27
CA ALA A 18 12.89 -8.25 20.53
C ALA A 18 12.14 -8.16 19.20
N SER A 19 11.00 -8.82 19.10
CA SER A 19 10.17 -8.78 17.91
C SER A 19 9.85 -7.31 17.60
N SER A 20 10.26 -6.82 16.44
CA SER A 20 9.91 -5.47 15.95
C SER A 20 8.40 -5.33 15.69
N VAL A 21 7.67 -6.43 15.76
CA VAL A 21 6.24 -6.54 15.50
C VAL A 21 5.48 -6.61 16.81
N LEU A 22 4.58 -5.66 17.06
CA LEU A 22 3.73 -5.59 18.24
C LEU A 22 2.80 -6.81 18.35
N SER A 23 2.45 -7.20 19.57
CA SER A 23 1.41 -8.20 19.81
C SER A 23 0.05 -7.73 19.28
N MET A 24 -0.88 -8.66 19.04
CA MET A 24 -2.24 -8.33 18.56
C MET A 24 -2.97 -7.36 19.47
N LYS A 25 -2.76 -7.44 20.80
CA LYS A 25 -3.37 -6.52 21.76
C LYS A 25 -2.79 -5.10 21.63
N GLU A 26 -1.48 -4.97 21.48
CA GLU A 26 -0.81 -3.67 21.30
C GLU A 26 -1.19 -3.05 19.96
N ARG A 27 -1.23 -3.84 18.87
CA ARG A 27 -1.74 -3.40 17.57
C ARG A 27 -3.16 -2.87 17.66
N SER A 28 -4.03 -3.54 18.42
CA SER A 28 -5.42 -3.14 18.62
C SER A 28 -5.51 -1.73 19.22
N VAL A 29 -4.76 -1.47 20.27
CA VAL A 29 -4.72 -0.14 20.91
C VAL A 29 -4.18 0.92 19.95
N LEU A 30 -3.10 0.59 19.24
CA LEU A 30 -2.46 1.53 18.32
C LEU A 30 -3.36 1.87 17.12
N ILE A 31 -4.03 0.88 16.53
CA ILE A 31 -4.98 1.09 15.43
C ILE A 31 -6.11 2.02 15.85
N ASP A 32 -6.66 1.84 17.05
CA ASP A 32 -7.74 2.70 17.54
C ASP A 32 -7.24 4.14 17.82
N ASN A 33 -6.00 4.30 18.32
CA ASN A 33 -5.36 5.61 18.47
C ASN A 33 -5.10 6.30 17.11
N ILE A 34 -4.62 5.55 16.12
CA ILE A 34 -4.46 6.06 14.74
C ILE A 34 -5.79 6.55 14.20
N LEU A 35 -6.87 5.76 14.35
CA LEU A 35 -8.19 6.16 13.88
C LEU A 35 -8.70 7.42 14.58
N GLU A 36 -8.50 7.55 15.89
CA GLU A 36 -8.90 8.75 16.62
C GLU A 36 -8.14 9.98 16.11
N GLN A 37 -6.81 9.88 15.91
CA GLN A 37 -6.03 10.96 15.31
C GLN A 37 -6.51 11.30 13.88
N ARG A 38 -6.80 10.31 13.06
CA ARG A 38 -7.30 10.55 11.70
C ARG A 38 -8.65 11.26 11.69
N PHE A 39 -9.53 10.96 12.65
CA PHE A 39 -10.82 11.65 12.80
C PHE A 39 -10.67 13.08 13.36
N SER A 40 -9.66 13.34 14.19
CA SER A 40 -9.43 14.69 14.75
C SER A 40 -8.62 15.60 13.82
N ASP A 41 -7.60 15.05 13.16
CA ASP A 41 -6.58 15.86 12.49
C ASP A 41 -6.65 15.76 10.96
N VAL A 42 -7.07 14.62 10.40
CA VAL A 42 -7.06 14.38 8.95
C VAL A 42 -8.41 14.69 8.32
N LEU A 43 -9.47 14.05 8.81
CA LEU A 43 -10.78 14.12 8.17
C LEU A 43 -11.41 15.52 8.15
N PRO A 44 -11.31 16.37 9.19
CA PRO A 44 -11.86 17.72 9.14
C PRO A 44 -11.29 18.54 7.98
N HIS A 45 -9.97 18.46 7.75
CA HIS A 45 -9.31 19.18 6.65
C HIS A 45 -9.76 18.68 5.27
N ILE A 46 -10.00 17.37 5.13
CA ILE A 46 -10.50 16.81 3.88
C ILE A 46 -11.93 17.27 3.63
N MET A 47 -12.80 17.22 4.64
CA MET A 47 -14.19 17.68 4.52
C MET A 47 -14.27 19.18 4.17
N GLU A 48 -13.41 20.01 4.77
CA GLU A 48 -13.30 21.43 4.46
C GLU A 48 -12.78 21.66 3.04
N ARG A 49 -11.71 20.97 2.64
CA ARG A 49 -11.12 21.02 1.29
C ARG A 49 -12.16 20.73 0.21
N GLU A 50 -12.99 19.71 0.41
CA GLU A 50 -14.00 19.27 -0.56
C GLU A 50 -15.34 20.03 -0.40
N GLY A 51 -15.47 20.86 0.64
CA GLY A 51 -16.66 21.65 0.92
C GLY A 51 -17.89 20.77 1.20
N ILE A 52 -17.72 19.69 1.94
CA ILE A 52 -18.75 18.71 2.32
C ILE A 52 -18.89 18.74 3.83
N ASP A 53 -20.12 18.96 4.30
CA ASP A 53 -20.42 19.05 5.73
C ASP A 53 -21.04 17.78 6.33
N MET A 54 -21.53 16.84 5.50
CA MET A 54 -21.99 15.54 5.99
C MET A 54 -21.52 14.40 5.08
N TRP A 55 -21.04 13.33 5.70
CA TRP A 55 -20.68 12.08 5.03
C TRP A 55 -21.47 10.92 5.64
N VAL A 56 -22.21 10.21 4.79
CA VAL A 56 -23.03 9.06 5.18
C VAL A 56 -22.43 7.80 4.54
N LEU A 57 -22.00 6.85 5.38
CA LEU A 57 -21.44 5.58 4.95
C LEU A 57 -22.34 4.44 5.45
N MET A 58 -22.52 3.41 4.64
CA MET A 58 -23.38 2.27 4.97
C MET A 58 -22.70 0.96 4.63
N SER A 59 -22.89 -0.03 5.49
CA SER A 59 -22.39 -1.39 5.24
C SER A 59 -23.33 -2.43 5.83
N ARG A 60 -23.47 -3.52 5.12
CA ARG A 60 -24.04 -4.76 5.65
C ARG A 60 -22.91 -5.70 6.05
N GLU A 61 -23.15 -6.50 7.08
CA GLU A 61 -22.21 -7.54 7.54
C GLU A 61 -21.79 -8.44 6.36
N TYR A 62 -20.48 -8.59 6.13
CA TYR A 62 -19.84 -9.32 5.03
C TYR A 62 -19.98 -8.68 3.63
N ASN A 63 -20.55 -7.51 3.53
CA ASN A 63 -20.56 -6.70 2.32
C ASN A 63 -20.27 -5.24 2.70
N GLU A 64 -19.05 -5.05 3.17
CA GLU A 64 -18.61 -3.77 3.67
C GLU A 64 -18.19 -2.83 2.54
N ASP A 65 -18.60 -1.57 2.67
CA ASP A 65 -18.00 -0.45 1.96
C ASP A 65 -16.50 -0.39 2.27
N PRO A 66 -15.61 -0.32 1.27
CA PRO A 66 -14.17 -0.34 1.48
C PRO A 66 -13.67 0.76 2.42
N VAL A 67 -14.24 1.97 2.34
CA VAL A 67 -13.87 3.10 3.18
C VAL A 67 -14.37 2.91 4.60
N LEU A 68 -15.66 2.58 4.77
CA LEU A 68 -16.24 2.31 6.09
C LEU A 68 -15.45 1.23 6.84
N LYS A 69 -15.00 0.20 6.12
CA LYS A 69 -14.20 -0.88 6.70
C LYS A 69 -12.90 -0.35 7.34
N THR A 70 -12.27 0.66 6.75
CA THR A 70 -11.07 1.29 7.31
C THR A 70 -11.35 2.12 8.57
N MET A 71 -12.59 2.54 8.78
CA MET A 71 -13.05 3.35 9.93
C MET A 71 -13.50 2.52 11.12
N LEU A 72 -13.61 1.19 10.98
CA LEU A 72 -14.00 0.31 12.08
C LEU A 72 -12.88 0.19 13.13
N PRO A 73 -13.22 0.16 14.43
CA PRO A 73 -12.23 -0.10 15.47
C PRO A 73 -11.55 -1.46 15.27
N SER A 74 -10.38 -1.63 15.85
CA SER A 74 -9.57 -2.85 15.71
C SER A 74 -10.30 -4.13 16.13
N THR A 75 -11.24 -4.03 17.07
CA THR A 75 -12.06 -5.15 17.55
C THR A 75 -13.23 -5.51 16.64
N TRP A 76 -13.49 -4.73 15.61
CA TRP A 76 -14.51 -5.01 14.60
C TRP A 76 -13.86 -5.52 13.32
N ILE A 77 -13.75 -6.83 13.17
CA ILE A 77 -13.19 -7.48 11.98
C ILE A 77 -14.10 -7.28 10.76
N SER A 78 -15.40 -7.13 11.00
CA SER A 78 -16.43 -6.82 10.00
C SER A 78 -17.46 -5.85 10.60
N ALA A 79 -18.23 -5.18 9.74
CA ALA A 79 -19.41 -4.46 10.14
C ALA A 79 -20.43 -5.42 10.77
N ARG A 80 -21.32 -4.90 11.63
CA ARG A 80 -22.32 -5.74 12.31
C ARG A 80 -23.70 -5.46 11.75
N ARG A 81 -24.32 -6.49 11.18
CA ARG A 81 -25.68 -6.46 10.59
C ARG A 81 -25.79 -5.37 9.53
N HIS A 82 -26.44 -4.25 9.87
CA HIS A 82 -26.50 -3.06 9.05
C HIS A 82 -25.97 -1.88 9.88
N THR A 83 -24.81 -1.39 9.53
CA THR A 83 -24.11 -0.29 10.17
C THR A 83 -24.17 0.93 9.26
N MET A 84 -24.80 1.99 9.71
CA MET A 84 -24.78 3.29 9.04
C MET A 84 -23.98 4.26 9.91
N LEU A 85 -23.00 4.93 9.33
CA LEU A 85 -22.18 5.96 9.98
C LEU A 85 -22.54 7.32 9.41
N VAL A 86 -22.71 8.30 10.28
CA VAL A 86 -22.89 9.70 9.91
C VAL A 86 -21.75 10.49 10.51
N ILE A 87 -21.00 11.16 9.67
CA ILE A 87 -19.94 12.10 10.06
C ILE A 87 -20.43 13.48 9.66
N TYR A 88 -20.56 14.38 10.63
CA TYR A 88 -21.03 15.73 10.38
C TYR A 88 -20.00 16.74 10.89
N ASN A 89 -19.64 17.67 10.03
CA ASN A 89 -18.78 18.81 10.35
C ASN A 89 -19.66 20.03 10.62
N PRO A 90 -19.83 20.45 11.90
CA PRO A 90 -20.61 21.65 12.22
C PRO A 90 -19.94 22.95 11.78
N GLY A 91 -18.67 22.89 11.33
CA GLY A 91 -17.90 24.07 10.97
C GLY A 91 -17.35 24.85 12.17
N ASN A 92 -16.75 26.00 11.88
CA ASN A 92 -16.22 26.93 12.90
C ASN A 92 -15.24 26.30 13.90
N GLY A 93 -14.45 25.31 13.47
CA GLY A 93 -13.47 24.61 14.31
C GLY A 93 -14.07 23.72 15.39
N GLN A 94 -15.37 23.40 15.30
CA GLN A 94 -15.99 22.44 16.18
C GLN A 94 -15.58 21.00 15.81
N PRO A 95 -15.46 20.09 16.80
CA PRO A 95 -15.17 18.70 16.53
C PRO A 95 -16.22 18.05 15.64
N LEU A 96 -15.80 17.09 14.80
CA LEU A 96 -16.73 16.29 14.00
C LEU A 96 -17.70 15.52 14.91
N GLU A 97 -18.98 15.54 14.57
CA GLU A 97 -19.93 14.59 15.14
C GLU A 97 -19.81 13.26 14.42
N ARG A 98 -19.55 12.19 15.18
CA ARG A 98 -19.40 10.82 14.68
C ARG A 98 -20.50 9.94 15.27
N LEU A 99 -21.47 9.56 14.45
CA LEU A 99 -22.70 8.91 14.87
C LEU A 99 -22.86 7.55 14.20
N ALA A 100 -23.24 6.55 14.99
CA ALA A 100 -23.63 5.24 14.51
C ALA A 100 -25.15 5.08 14.58
N VAL A 101 -25.79 5.09 13.43
CA VAL A 101 -27.20 4.70 13.29
C VAL A 101 -27.20 3.17 13.19
N ALA A 102 -26.94 2.53 14.32
CA ALA A 102 -26.76 1.09 14.46
C ALA A 102 -27.22 0.65 15.86
N ARG A 103 -27.36 -0.66 16.06
CA ARG A 103 -27.78 -1.23 17.36
C ARG A 103 -26.81 -0.93 18.50
N TYR A 104 -25.55 -0.67 18.16
CA TYR A 104 -24.44 -0.45 19.09
C TYR A 104 -23.64 0.78 18.67
N ALA A 105 -22.90 1.36 19.61
CA ALA A 105 -21.80 2.25 19.30
C ALA A 105 -20.73 1.46 18.53
N VAL A 106 -19.99 2.13 17.63
CA VAL A 106 -18.89 1.52 16.91
C VAL A 106 -17.59 1.82 17.68
N GLY A 107 -17.32 0.99 18.67
CA GLY A 107 -16.24 1.21 19.64
C GLY A 107 -16.40 2.54 20.36
N SER A 108 -15.30 3.23 20.61
CA SER A 108 -15.26 4.62 21.09
C SER A 108 -15.36 5.64 19.93
N LEU A 109 -15.22 5.19 18.69
CA LEU A 109 -15.10 6.07 17.52
C LEU A 109 -16.41 6.69 17.06
N PHE A 110 -17.52 5.95 17.15
CA PHE A 110 -18.84 6.46 16.75
C PHE A 110 -19.87 6.21 17.85
N LYS A 111 -20.48 7.28 18.32
CA LYS A 111 -21.50 7.25 19.35
C LYS A 111 -22.81 6.65 18.82
N LYS A 112 -23.42 5.73 19.56
CA LYS A 112 -24.75 5.22 19.20
C LYS A 112 -25.75 6.38 19.11
N ALA A 113 -26.47 6.46 17.98
CA ALA A 113 -27.45 7.50 17.69
C ALA A 113 -28.82 6.94 17.29
N TRP A 114 -29.04 5.63 17.39
CA TRP A 114 -30.31 5.00 17.11
C TRP A 114 -30.84 4.27 18.34
N ASP A 115 -32.01 4.70 18.79
CA ASP A 115 -32.81 3.99 19.78
C ASP A 115 -33.94 3.25 19.05
N LYS A 116 -33.82 1.92 18.93
CA LYS A 116 -34.76 1.07 18.22
C LYS A 116 -36.15 1.01 18.91
N GLU A 117 -36.18 1.18 20.21
CA GLU A 117 -37.47 1.16 20.97
C GLU A 117 -38.25 2.44 20.73
N ALA A 118 -37.57 3.59 20.62
CA ALA A 118 -38.18 4.87 20.30
C ALA A 118 -38.51 5.02 18.81
N GLN A 119 -37.65 4.51 17.92
CA GLN A 119 -37.84 4.52 16.47
C GLN A 119 -37.44 3.16 15.89
N PRO A 120 -38.42 2.26 15.62
CA PRO A 120 -38.14 0.92 15.10
C PRO A 120 -37.50 0.88 13.71
N ASP A 121 -37.74 1.90 12.88
CA ASP A 121 -37.19 2.00 11.52
C ASP A 121 -35.84 2.74 11.54
N GLN A 122 -34.82 2.03 11.16
CA GLN A 122 -33.44 2.55 11.11
C GLN A 122 -33.25 3.65 10.03
N TRP A 123 -33.98 3.58 8.94
CA TRP A 123 -33.92 4.56 7.87
C TRP A 123 -34.59 5.88 8.26
N GLU A 124 -35.73 5.79 8.96
CA GLU A 124 -36.41 6.96 9.54
C GLU A 124 -35.52 7.61 10.63
N ALA A 125 -34.83 6.83 11.45
CA ALA A 125 -33.86 7.36 12.41
C ALA A 125 -32.70 8.11 11.71
N LEU A 126 -32.17 7.57 10.63
CA LEU A 126 -31.14 8.23 9.82
C LEU A 126 -31.68 9.56 9.25
N LYS A 127 -32.87 9.54 8.64
CA LYS A 127 -33.51 10.75 8.11
C LYS A 127 -33.62 11.85 9.16
N HIS A 128 -34.14 11.55 10.34
CA HIS A 128 -34.26 12.53 11.44
C HIS A 128 -32.91 13.12 11.87
N ILE A 129 -31.84 12.30 11.87
CA ILE A 129 -30.47 12.76 12.18
C ILE A 129 -29.99 13.76 11.13
N ILE A 130 -30.24 13.50 9.84
CA ILE A 130 -29.88 14.39 8.73
C ILE A 130 -30.69 15.68 8.77
N GLU A 131 -32.00 15.58 8.93
CA GLU A 131 -32.90 16.73 9.02
C GLU A 131 -32.53 17.67 10.16
N ALA A 132 -32.22 17.12 11.34
CA ALA A 132 -31.85 17.90 12.53
C ALA A 132 -30.55 18.72 12.33
N ARG A 133 -29.64 18.28 11.43
CA ARG A 133 -28.40 18.99 11.12
C ARG A 133 -28.48 19.86 9.88
N ASN A 134 -29.47 19.58 9.03
CA ASN A 134 -29.75 20.34 7.81
C ASN A 134 -28.49 20.65 6.96
N PRO A 135 -27.69 19.62 6.60
CA PRO A 135 -26.42 19.81 5.89
C PRO A 135 -26.63 20.47 4.53
N SER A 136 -25.63 21.20 4.07
CA SER A 136 -25.61 21.81 2.75
C SER A 136 -25.27 20.79 1.65
N LYS A 137 -24.39 19.83 1.94
CA LYS A 137 -24.03 18.71 1.09
C LYS A 137 -23.92 17.41 1.87
N ILE A 138 -24.49 16.35 1.30
CA ILE A 138 -24.50 15.00 1.87
C ILE A 138 -23.70 14.10 0.92
N ALA A 139 -22.49 13.71 1.32
CA ALA A 139 -21.69 12.78 0.54
C ALA A 139 -22.09 11.32 0.83
N ILE A 140 -22.16 10.51 -0.21
CA ILE A 140 -22.32 9.05 -0.18
C ILE A 140 -21.27 8.40 -1.06
N ASN A 141 -20.84 7.19 -0.74
CA ASN A 141 -19.75 6.52 -1.47
C ASN A 141 -20.23 5.91 -2.79
N THR A 142 -20.24 6.74 -3.81
CA THR A 142 -20.49 6.37 -5.22
C THR A 142 -19.40 6.98 -6.10
N SER A 143 -18.91 6.22 -7.06
CA SER A 143 -17.87 6.65 -8.00
C SER A 143 -17.94 5.83 -9.29
N ASP A 144 -17.78 6.50 -10.42
CA ASP A 144 -17.66 5.84 -11.73
C ASP A 144 -16.22 5.41 -12.05
N SER A 145 -15.23 5.85 -11.26
CA SER A 145 -13.81 5.75 -11.61
C SER A 145 -12.92 5.13 -10.54
N PHE A 146 -13.25 5.30 -9.26
CA PHE A 146 -12.47 4.79 -8.15
C PHE A 146 -13.27 3.72 -7.40
N ALA A 147 -12.98 2.44 -7.66
CA ALA A 147 -13.68 1.31 -7.07
C ALA A 147 -13.69 1.34 -5.53
N LEU A 148 -12.62 1.85 -4.90
CA LEU A 148 -12.57 2.00 -3.44
C LEU A 148 -13.49 3.09 -2.90
N ALA A 149 -13.97 3.99 -3.74
CA ALA A 149 -14.92 5.05 -3.40
C ALA A 149 -16.37 4.73 -3.79
N ASP A 150 -16.62 3.57 -4.41
CA ASP A 150 -17.93 3.09 -4.88
C ASP A 150 -18.45 1.95 -3.99
N GLY A 151 -18.51 2.21 -2.68
CA GLY A 151 -18.86 1.18 -1.69
C GLY A 151 -20.34 1.08 -1.36
N MET A 152 -21.17 2.06 -1.75
CA MET A 152 -22.61 2.02 -1.49
C MET A 152 -23.31 1.11 -2.49
N THR A 153 -24.00 0.07 -2.00
CA THR A 153 -24.76 -0.80 -2.90
C THR A 153 -25.97 -0.09 -3.49
N SER A 154 -26.40 -0.48 -4.70
CA SER A 154 -27.60 0.10 -5.33
C SER A 154 -28.85 -0.01 -4.44
N THR A 155 -29.01 -1.13 -3.74
CA THR A 155 -30.14 -1.32 -2.81
C THR A 155 -30.15 -0.34 -1.65
N GLU A 156 -28.96 0.01 -1.12
CA GLU A 156 -28.84 1.01 -0.04
C GLU A 156 -29.02 2.42 -0.56
N HIS A 157 -28.47 2.72 -1.75
CA HIS A 157 -28.68 3.97 -2.43
C HIS A 157 -30.18 4.24 -2.66
N ASP A 158 -30.92 3.27 -3.22
CA ASP A 158 -32.35 3.44 -3.52
C ASP A 158 -33.17 3.67 -2.26
N LYS A 159 -32.88 2.93 -1.19
CA LYS A 159 -33.53 3.13 0.13
C LYS A 159 -33.19 4.47 0.75
N PHE A 160 -31.92 4.88 0.67
CA PHE A 160 -31.48 6.18 1.15
C PHE A 160 -32.19 7.31 0.42
N MET A 161 -32.20 7.27 -0.89
CA MET A 161 -32.91 8.27 -1.69
C MET A 161 -34.42 8.24 -1.47
N ALA A 162 -35.02 7.09 -1.23
CA ALA A 162 -36.46 6.98 -0.97
C ALA A 162 -36.88 7.59 0.36
N VAL A 163 -36.05 7.51 1.40
CA VAL A 163 -36.39 8.02 2.74
C VAL A 163 -36.19 9.53 2.89
N LEU A 164 -35.31 10.14 2.06
CA LEU A 164 -35.01 11.57 2.14
C LEU A 164 -36.13 12.44 1.58
N PRO A 165 -36.45 13.57 2.23
CA PRO A 165 -37.28 14.65 1.65
C PRO A 165 -36.61 15.21 0.38
N GLU A 166 -37.39 15.68 -0.58
CA GLU A 166 -36.90 16.20 -1.85
C GLU A 166 -35.85 17.31 -1.71
N ALA A 167 -36.05 18.19 -0.70
CA ALA A 167 -35.09 19.26 -0.41
C ALA A 167 -33.70 18.76 0.04
N LEU A 168 -33.59 17.56 0.59
CA LEU A 168 -32.32 16.94 0.97
C LEU A 168 -31.74 16.06 -0.14
N LYS A 169 -32.58 15.44 -0.97
CA LYS A 169 -32.12 14.66 -2.13
C LYS A 169 -31.25 15.48 -3.07
N SER A 170 -31.63 16.73 -3.31
CA SER A 170 -30.87 17.65 -4.18
C SER A 170 -29.48 18.03 -3.64
N ARG A 171 -29.20 17.72 -2.37
CA ARG A 171 -27.92 17.97 -1.70
C ARG A 171 -27.01 16.73 -1.63
N VAL A 172 -27.51 15.57 -2.07
CA VAL A 172 -26.72 14.34 -2.13
C VAL A 172 -25.71 14.44 -3.26
N VAL A 173 -24.46 14.17 -2.96
CA VAL A 173 -23.33 14.21 -3.89
C VAL A 173 -22.47 12.96 -3.74
N SER A 174 -21.67 12.65 -4.78
CA SER A 174 -20.64 11.63 -4.68
C SER A 174 -19.64 11.98 -3.57
N GLY A 175 -19.31 10.99 -2.73
CA GLY A 175 -18.27 11.05 -1.73
C GLY A 175 -16.89 10.64 -2.24
N GLU A 176 -16.70 10.50 -3.55
CA GLU A 176 -15.45 10.04 -4.18
C GLU A 176 -14.23 10.78 -3.63
N ARG A 177 -14.26 12.12 -3.65
CA ARG A 177 -13.12 12.92 -3.22
C ARG A 177 -12.85 12.84 -1.71
N LEU A 178 -13.89 12.67 -0.88
CA LEU A 178 -13.71 12.38 0.56
C LEU A 178 -13.09 10.99 0.77
N SER A 179 -13.58 10.00 0.04
CA SER A 179 -13.08 8.62 0.10
C SER A 179 -11.61 8.54 -0.26
N ILE A 180 -11.22 9.18 -1.39
CA ILE A 180 -9.83 9.24 -1.83
C ILE A 180 -9.00 9.98 -0.78
N GLY A 181 -9.39 11.18 -0.38
CA GLY A 181 -8.67 11.98 0.61
C GLY A 181 -8.48 11.23 1.95
N TRP A 182 -9.51 10.52 2.43
CA TRP A 182 -9.40 9.67 3.60
C TRP A 182 -8.39 8.52 3.41
N LEU A 183 -8.41 7.86 2.26
CA LEU A 183 -7.56 6.71 2.00
C LEU A 183 -6.11 7.11 1.72
N GLU A 184 -5.86 8.21 0.99
CA GLU A 184 -4.51 8.63 0.58
C GLU A 184 -3.73 9.39 1.65
N THR A 185 -4.41 10.17 2.51
CA THR A 185 -3.72 11.03 3.49
C THR A 185 -3.23 10.22 4.68
N ARG A 186 -1.97 10.37 5.04
CA ARG A 186 -1.36 9.75 6.23
C ARG A 186 -1.42 10.70 7.43
N SER A 187 -1.60 10.12 8.61
CA SER A 187 -1.47 10.85 9.87
C SER A 187 -0.04 10.76 10.41
N ASP A 188 0.33 11.66 11.31
CA ASP A 188 1.64 11.66 11.94
C ASP A 188 1.94 10.35 12.68
N LEU A 189 0.93 9.76 13.31
CA LEU A 189 1.08 8.51 14.02
C LEU A 189 1.27 7.32 13.07
N GLU A 190 0.60 7.30 11.91
CA GLU A 190 0.89 6.31 10.86
C GLU A 190 2.34 6.42 10.39
N MET A 191 2.84 7.65 10.17
CA MET A 191 4.19 7.88 9.68
C MET A 191 5.30 7.56 10.70
N GLN A 192 4.99 7.44 12.00
CA GLN A 192 5.92 6.91 12.99
C GLN A 192 6.17 5.40 12.84
N TYR A 193 5.21 4.66 12.31
CA TYR A 193 5.28 3.19 12.17
C TYR A 193 5.54 2.72 10.74
N TYR A 194 5.23 3.53 9.75
CA TYR A 194 5.39 3.13 8.36
C TYR A 194 6.84 2.75 8.00
N PRO A 195 7.87 3.52 8.41
CA PRO A 195 9.26 3.11 8.15
C PRO A 195 9.63 1.75 8.75
N VAL A 196 9.07 1.40 9.90
CA VAL A 196 9.28 0.07 10.52
C VAL A 196 8.69 -1.03 9.66
N LEU A 197 7.51 -0.81 9.09
CA LEU A 197 6.87 -1.76 8.19
C LEU A 197 7.71 -1.97 6.92
N THR A 198 8.16 -0.89 6.29
CA THR A 198 9.02 -0.91 5.10
C THR A 198 10.33 -1.65 5.39
N GLN A 199 10.96 -1.38 6.55
CA GLN A 199 12.17 -2.07 6.99
C GLN A 199 11.96 -3.58 7.18
N ILE A 200 10.82 -4.01 7.68
CA ILE A 200 10.49 -5.44 7.79
C ILE A 200 10.44 -6.07 6.40
N GLY A 201 9.80 -5.41 5.43
CA GLY A 201 9.76 -5.86 4.04
C GLY A 201 11.16 -6.00 3.44
N HIS A 202 12.00 -4.97 3.55
CA HIS A 202 13.39 -4.99 3.07
C HIS A 202 14.21 -6.10 3.74
N SER A 203 14.05 -6.32 5.06
CA SER A 203 14.76 -7.38 5.78
C SER A 203 14.36 -8.78 5.29
N LEU A 204 13.08 -8.99 4.98
CA LEU A 204 12.60 -10.23 4.40
C LEU A 204 13.14 -10.45 2.98
N ILE A 205 13.15 -9.41 2.14
CA ILE A 205 13.73 -9.46 0.79
C ILE A 205 15.23 -9.77 0.87
N ALA A 206 15.98 -9.07 1.73
CA ALA A 206 17.42 -9.29 1.88
C ALA A 206 17.76 -10.72 2.32
N THR A 207 16.96 -11.30 3.21
CA THR A 207 17.12 -12.70 3.62
C THR A 207 16.72 -13.66 2.50
N ALA A 208 15.60 -13.41 1.83
CA ALA A 208 15.14 -14.21 0.68
C ALA A 208 16.19 -14.24 -0.45
N PHE A 209 16.89 -13.11 -0.68
CA PHE A 209 17.92 -12.95 -1.68
C PHE A 209 19.32 -13.18 -1.12
N SER A 210 19.47 -14.20 -0.27
CA SER A 210 20.75 -14.63 0.30
C SER A 210 20.95 -16.15 0.18
N ASN A 211 22.12 -16.62 0.53
CA ASN A 211 22.42 -18.05 0.59
C ASN A 211 21.77 -18.78 1.79
N GLU A 212 21.08 -18.06 2.68
CA GLU A 212 20.23 -18.68 3.70
C GLU A 212 19.01 -19.36 3.08
N VAL A 213 18.47 -18.78 2.00
CA VAL A 213 17.27 -19.26 1.30
C VAL A 213 17.62 -19.88 -0.06
N ILE A 214 18.51 -19.24 -0.83
CA ILE A 214 18.83 -19.66 -2.18
C ILE A 214 20.09 -20.53 -2.22
N THR A 215 19.93 -21.75 -2.69
CA THR A 215 21.03 -22.63 -3.13
C THR A 215 21.00 -22.67 -4.66
N PRO A 216 21.96 -22.03 -5.35
CA PRO A 216 22.00 -22.02 -6.81
C PRO A 216 21.97 -23.43 -7.42
N ASN A 217 21.30 -23.60 -8.55
CA ASN A 217 21.01 -24.87 -9.24
C ASN A 217 20.08 -25.84 -8.47
N VAL A 218 19.51 -25.44 -7.33
CA VAL A 218 18.58 -26.26 -6.52
C VAL A 218 17.29 -25.50 -6.26
N THR A 219 17.37 -24.30 -5.66
CA THR A 219 16.21 -23.50 -5.28
C THR A 219 15.50 -22.95 -6.52
N THR A 220 14.19 -23.05 -6.53
CA THR A 220 13.33 -22.47 -7.58
C THR A 220 12.83 -21.09 -7.16
N THR A 221 12.31 -20.32 -8.12
CA THR A 221 11.63 -19.05 -7.82
C THR A 221 10.40 -19.25 -6.94
N ASP A 222 9.68 -20.36 -7.12
CA ASP A 222 8.51 -20.70 -6.31
C ASP A 222 8.87 -21.00 -4.85
N ASP A 223 10.00 -21.68 -4.62
CA ASP A 223 10.50 -21.91 -3.23
C ASP A 223 10.73 -20.59 -2.49
N VAL A 224 11.28 -19.57 -3.17
CA VAL A 224 11.51 -18.24 -2.58
C VAL A 224 10.20 -17.53 -2.27
N VAL A 225 9.23 -17.60 -3.19
CA VAL A 225 7.88 -17.02 -3.00
C VAL A 225 7.19 -17.62 -1.76
N TRP A 226 7.20 -18.94 -1.62
CA TRP A 226 6.58 -19.60 -0.48
C TRP A 226 7.34 -19.35 0.83
N TRP A 227 8.66 -19.26 0.78
CA TRP A 227 9.45 -18.86 1.93
C TRP A 227 9.06 -17.46 2.43
N LEU A 228 8.93 -16.46 1.54
CA LEU A 228 8.46 -15.10 1.89
C LEU A 228 7.08 -15.14 2.56
N ARG A 229 6.15 -15.94 2.01
CA ARG A 229 4.80 -16.12 2.57
C ARG A 229 4.85 -16.73 3.99
N ASP A 230 5.67 -17.74 4.20
CA ASP A 230 5.83 -18.41 5.49
C ASP A 230 6.46 -17.48 6.52
N GLN A 231 7.48 -16.70 6.16
CA GLN A 231 8.10 -15.72 7.07
C GLN A 231 7.14 -14.59 7.44
N THR A 232 6.41 -14.04 6.48
CA THR A 232 5.37 -13.05 6.76
C THR A 232 4.38 -13.57 7.80
N ARG A 233 3.90 -14.79 7.61
CA ARG A 233 2.97 -15.45 8.56
C ARG A 233 3.60 -15.71 9.92
N ALA A 234 4.85 -16.13 9.96
CA ALA A 234 5.59 -16.38 11.22
C ALA A 234 5.74 -15.11 12.06
N LEU A 235 5.85 -13.94 11.43
CA LEU A 235 5.82 -12.63 12.09
C LEU A 235 4.41 -12.20 12.50
N GLY A 236 3.37 -12.96 12.17
CA GLY A 236 1.97 -12.60 12.42
C GLY A 236 1.51 -11.41 11.55
N LEU A 237 2.09 -11.27 10.36
CA LEU A 237 1.72 -10.32 9.32
C LEU A 237 0.96 -11.03 8.19
N THR A 238 0.48 -10.27 7.21
CA THR A 238 -0.19 -10.80 6.02
C THR A 238 0.40 -10.19 4.77
N ASN A 239 0.36 -10.95 3.66
CA ASN A 239 0.60 -10.39 2.34
C ASN A 239 -0.74 -9.89 1.78
N TRP A 240 -0.74 -8.77 1.10
CA TRP A 240 -1.93 -8.25 0.43
C TRP A 240 -2.04 -8.76 -1.03
N PHE A 241 -0.94 -9.27 -1.59
CA PHE A 241 -0.92 -10.04 -2.84
C PHE A 241 0.03 -11.24 -2.71
N HIS A 242 0.00 -12.14 -3.70
CA HIS A 242 0.92 -13.27 -3.77
C HIS A 242 2.24 -12.78 -4.37
N PRO A 243 3.37 -12.85 -3.63
CA PRO A 243 4.65 -12.36 -4.14
C PRO A 243 5.05 -13.00 -5.46
N THR A 244 5.85 -12.30 -6.24
CA THR A 244 6.45 -12.88 -7.45
C THR A 244 7.97 -12.83 -7.40
N VAL A 245 8.60 -13.87 -7.95
CA VAL A 245 10.05 -13.90 -8.19
C VAL A 245 10.29 -14.28 -9.64
N SER A 246 10.99 -13.44 -10.36
CA SER A 246 11.29 -13.64 -11.79
C SER A 246 12.78 -13.65 -12.07
N ILE A 247 13.17 -14.19 -13.22
CA ILE A 247 14.58 -14.34 -13.64
C ILE A 247 14.76 -13.70 -15.00
N GLN A 248 15.81 -12.92 -15.12
CA GLN A 248 16.38 -12.52 -16.40
C GLN A 248 17.79 -13.14 -16.50
N ARG A 249 18.08 -13.80 -17.60
CA ARG A 249 19.37 -14.48 -17.82
C ARG A 249 19.89 -14.31 -19.23
N GLN A 250 21.14 -14.68 -19.43
CA GLN A 250 21.75 -14.71 -20.74
C GLN A 250 21.19 -15.90 -21.57
N ASP A 251 20.06 -15.66 -22.22
CA ASP A 251 19.38 -16.59 -23.13
C ASP A 251 18.68 -15.81 -24.25
N ASN A 252 17.92 -16.50 -25.10
CA ASN A 252 17.15 -15.87 -26.17
C ASN A 252 15.70 -15.54 -25.80
N GLU A 253 15.30 -15.73 -24.55
CA GLU A 253 13.96 -15.39 -24.09
C GLU A 253 13.81 -13.88 -23.92
N VAL A 254 12.78 -13.31 -24.50
CA VAL A 254 12.41 -11.90 -24.30
C VAL A 254 11.64 -11.81 -22.99
N PHE A 255 12.05 -10.88 -22.13
CA PHE A 255 11.30 -10.60 -20.91
C PHE A 255 9.90 -10.07 -21.27
N ASP A 256 8.87 -10.79 -20.85
CA ASP A 256 7.49 -10.38 -21.03
C ASP A 256 6.88 -9.96 -19.67
N GLN A 257 6.69 -8.66 -19.51
CA GLN A 257 6.18 -8.06 -18.29
C GLN A 257 4.76 -8.57 -17.94
N ILE A 258 3.90 -8.77 -18.93
CA ILE A 258 2.55 -9.32 -18.73
C ILE A 258 2.65 -10.75 -18.19
N SER A 259 3.53 -11.56 -18.76
CA SER A 259 3.74 -12.93 -18.30
C SER A 259 4.35 -12.99 -16.90
N ALA A 260 5.15 -12.02 -16.50
CA ALA A 260 5.71 -11.95 -15.15
C ALA A 260 4.62 -11.74 -14.09
N PHE A 261 3.57 -10.98 -14.41
CA PHE A 261 2.44 -10.75 -13.50
C PHE A 261 1.32 -11.81 -13.62
N SER A 262 1.10 -12.36 -14.80
CA SER A 262 -0.04 -13.25 -15.07
C SER A 262 0.27 -14.74 -14.95
N LYS A 263 1.51 -15.15 -15.18
CA LYS A 263 1.96 -16.52 -14.96
C LYS A 263 2.49 -16.63 -13.55
N ARG A 264 1.93 -17.57 -12.78
CA ARG A 264 2.62 -18.03 -11.58
C ARG A 264 4.05 -18.37 -11.98
N PRO A 265 5.07 -17.93 -11.19
CA PRO A 265 6.46 -18.24 -11.50
C PRO A 265 6.52 -19.74 -11.77
N GLY A 266 6.88 -20.11 -12.97
CA GLY A 266 7.16 -21.48 -13.28
C GLY A 266 8.28 -21.97 -12.37
N GLU A 267 8.48 -23.27 -12.23
CA GLU A 267 9.54 -23.88 -11.44
C GLU A 267 10.93 -23.55 -12.03
N ASN A 268 11.23 -22.26 -12.14
CA ASN A 268 12.52 -21.80 -12.69
C ASN A 268 13.60 -21.96 -11.63
N ILE A 269 14.49 -22.92 -11.86
CA ILE A 269 15.67 -23.11 -11.02
C ILE A 269 16.59 -21.90 -11.19
N ILE A 270 16.94 -21.28 -10.05
CA ILE A 270 17.85 -20.15 -9.97
C ILE A 270 19.29 -20.65 -10.20
N ARG A 271 20.04 -19.99 -11.10
CA ARG A 271 21.36 -20.45 -11.56
C ARG A 271 22.40 -19.34 -11.45
N PRO A 272 23.70 -19.68 -11.33
CA PRO A 272 24.78 -18.70 -11.44
C PRO A 272 24.68 -17.89 -12.74
N GLY A 273 24.75 -16.57 -12.61
CA GLY A 273 24.60 -15.60 -13.69
C GLY A 273 23.18 -15.06 -13.88
N ASP A 274 22.21 -15.52 -13.10
CA ASP A 274 20.83 -14.98 -13.13
C ASP A 274 20.76 -13.60 -12.44
N LEU A 275 20.03 -12.68 -13.07
CA LEU A 275 19.48 -11.50 -12.45
C LEU A 275 18.06 -11.83 -12.01
N ILE A 276 17.83 -11.88 -10.70
CA ILE A 276 16.51 -12.17 -10.14
C ILE A 276 15.86 -10.90 -9.61
N HIS A 277 14.56 -10.89 -9.63
CA HIS A 277 13.70 -9.80 -9.20
C HIS A 277 12.60 -10.35 -8.30
N VAL A 278 12.27 -9.63 -7.25
CA VAL A 278 11.13 -9.90 -6.38
C VAL A 278 10.17 -8.72 -6.40
N ASP A 279 8.90 -9.04 -6.32
CA ASP A 279 7.82 -8.12 -6.02
C ASP A 279 7.08 -8.64 -4.79
N PHE A 280 7.04 -7.82 -3.70
CA PHE A 280 6.67 -8.28 -2.37
C PHE A 280 6.02 -7.17 -1.55
N GLY A 281 4.82 -7.45 -1.04
CA GLY A 281 4.07 -6.54 -0.18
C GLY A 281 3.49 -7.21 1.06
N ILE A 282 3.55 -6.50 2.20
CA ILE A 282 3.02 -6.95 3.48
C ILE A 282 2.10 -5.92 4.11
N THR A 283 1.22 -6.40 4.98
CA THR A 283 0.28 -5.56 5.74
C THR A 283 0.61 -5.61 7.22
N TYR A 284 0.74 -4.42 7.83
CA TYR A 284 0.89 -4.23 9.27
C TYR A 284 0.17 -2.96 9.70
N LEU A 285 -0.54 -2.99 10.84
CA LEU A 285 -1.31 -1.85 11.35
C LEU A 285 -2.31 -1.25 10.34
N ARG A 286 -2.81 -2.08 9.43
CA ARG A 286 -3.68 -1.69 8.28
C ARG A 286 -2.98 -0.83 7.24
N LEU A 287 -1.66 -0.77 7.25
CA LEU A 287 -0.85 -0.17 6.21
C LEU A 287 -0.17 -1.26 5.39
N ASN A 288 0.05 -0.99 4.12
CA ASN A 288 0.69 -1.92 3.19
C ASN A 288 2.03 -1.36 2.71
N THR A 289 2.99 -2.26 2.46
CA THR A 289 4.19 -1.98 1.67
C THR A 289 4.02 -2.54 0.27
N ASP A 290 4.81 -2.00 -0.65
CA ASP A 290 5.01 -2.54 -1.99
C ASP A 290 6.46 -2.30 -2.41
N GLN A 291 7.21 -3.39 -2.63
CA GLN A 291 8.66 -3.31 -2.75
C GLN A 291 9.18 -4.27 -3.82
N GLN A 292 9.95 -3.74 -4.77
CA GLN A 292 10.62 -4.53 -5.79
C GLN A 292 12.13 -4.30 -5.73
N GLN A 293 12.88 -5.39 -5.62
CA GLN A 293 14.34 -5.37 -5.58
C GLN A 293 14.94 -6.50 -6.43
N HIS A 294 16.22 -6.35 -6.73
CA HIS A 294 16.99 -7.30 -7.53
C HIS A 294 18.10 -7.98 -6.73
N ALA A 295 18.41 -9.22 -7.12
CA ALA A 295 19.63 -9.89 -6.73
C ALA A 295 20.36 -10.42 -7.96
N TYR A 296 21.69 -10.58 -7.85
CA TYR A 296 22.51 -11.24 -8.85
C TYR A 296 23.15 -12.50 -8.27
N VAL A 297 23.02 -13.61 -8.97
CA VAL A 297 23.65 -14.88 -8.60
C VAL A 297 25.04 -14.94 -9.20
N LEU A 298 26.06 -14.81 -8.35
CA LEU A 298 27.46 -14.79 -8.79
C LEU A 298 27.83 -16.08 -9.54
N LYS A 299 28.55 -15.94 -10.67
CA LYS A 299 29.16 -17.08 -11.32
C LYS A 299 30.42 -17.52 -10.52
N PRO A 300 30.88 -18.76 -10.68
CA PRO A 300 32.11 -19.22 -10.02
C PRO A 300 33.26 -18.25 -10.28
N GLY A 301 33.88 -17.76 -9.19
CA GLY A 301 35.01 -16.81 -9.24
C GLY A 301 34.63 -15.33 -9.33
N GLU A 302 33.36 -14.99 -9.54
CA GLU A 302 32.89 -13.60 -9.44
C GLU A 302 32.79 -13.16 -7.98
N LYS A 303 33.10 -11.88 -7.72
CA LYS A 303 33.00 -11.25 -6.39
C LYS A 303 31.93 -10.18 -6.32
N ASP A 304 31.41 -9.76 -7.46
CA ASP A 304 30.44 -8.69 -7.61
C ASP A 304 29.63 -8.89 -8.90
N ALA A 305 28.53 -8.20 -9.03
CA ALA A 305 27.72 -8.18 -10.24
C ALA A 305 28.49 -7.53 -11.41
N PRO A 306 28.26 -7.95 -12.66
CA PRO A 306 28.84 -7.33 -13.84
C PRO A 306 28.64 -5.82 -13.89
N ALA A 307 29.64 -5.09 -14.36
CA ALA A 307 29.60 -3.63 -14.44
C ALA A 307 28.41 -3.12 -15.26
N SER A 308 28.05 -3.81 -16.35
CA SER A 308 26.90 -3.48 -17.19
C SER A 308 25.55 -3.57 -16.44
N LEU A 309 25.38 -4.56 -15.55
CA LEU A 309 24.19 -4.67 -14.71
C LEU A 309 24.16 -3.57 -13.65
N LYS A 310 25.31 -3.23 -13.05
CA LYS A 310 25.38 -2.11 -12.08
C LYS A 310 25.07 -0.76 -12.73
N GLU A 311 25.51 -0.52 -13.96
CA GLU A 311 25.13 0.69 -14.71
C GLU A 311 23.62 0.69 -15.04
N ALA A 312 23.04 -0.47 -15.36
CA ALA A 312 21.60 -0.57 -15.56
C ALA A 312 20.83 -0.22 -14.28
N LEU A 313 21.28 -0.70 -13.11
CA LEU A 313 20.66 -0.34 -11.81
C LEU A 313 20.76 1.17 -11.53
N LYS A 314 21.91 1.80 -11.84
CA LYS A 314 22.03 3.26 -11.73
C LYS A 314 21.04 4.02 -12.63
N SER A 315 20.78 3.51 -13.84
CA SER A 315 19.77 4.10 -14.72
C SER A 315 18.37 4.02 -14.10
N GLY A 316 18.03 2.91 -13.42
CA GLY A 316 16.81 2.77 -12.65
C GLY A 316 16.74 3.79 -11.49
N ASN A 317 17.82 3.94 -10.71
CA ASN A 317 17.89 4.92 -9.63
C ASN A 317 17.79 6.37 -10.16
N GLN A 318 18.39 6.67 -11.29
CA GLN A 318 18.26 7.98 -11.93
C GLN A 318 16.82 8.26 -12.36
N LEU A 319 16.11 7.26 -12.86
CA LEU A 319 14.67 7.39 -13.17
C LEU A 319 13.83 7.64 -11.89
N GLN A 320 14.16 6.99 -10.77
CA GLN A 320 13.53 7.28 -9.48
C GLN A 320 13.77 8.75 -9.05
N ASP A 321 14.99 9.28 -9.21
CA ASP A 321 15.30 10.69 -8.90
C ASP A 321 14.52 11.66 -9.79
N ILE A 322 14.42 11.37 -11.09
CA ILE A 322 13.63 12.15 -12.03
C ILE A 322 12.16 12.16 -11.63
N LEU A 323 11.59 11.01 -11.34
CA LEU A 323 10.18 10.87 -10.99
C LEU A 323 9.86 11.60 -9.70
N THR A 324 10.60 11.34 -8.62
CA THR A 324 10.36 11.96 -7.31
C THR A 324 10.58 13.47 -7.33
N GLY A 325 11.53 13.96 -8.15
CA GLY A 325 11.76 15.39 -8.37
C GLY A 325 10.61 16.12 -9.08
N ASN A 326 9.70 15.39 -9.72
CA ASN A 326 8.53 15.96 -10.38
C ASN A 326 7.27 16.04 -9.51
N PHE A 327 7.30 15.52 -8.29
CA PHE A 327 6.18 15.66 -7.35
C PHE A 327 6.01 17.12 -6.92
N LYS A 328 4.76 17.61 -6.99
CA LYS A 328 4.39 18.95 -6.54
C LYS A 328 2.90 18.98 -6.23
N VAL A 329 2.53 19.53 -5.08
CA VAL A 329 1.11 19.68 -4.69
C VAL A 329 0.30 20.31 -5.82
N GLY A 330 -0.85 19.71 -6.14
CA GLY A 330 -1.75 20.15 -7.19
C GLY A 330 -1.37 19.70 -8.61
N ARG A 331 -0.17 19.12 -8.82
CA ARG A 331 0.18 18.53 -10.11
C ARG A 331 -0.53 17.19 -10.27
N THR A 332 -1.06 16.90 -11.45
CA THR A 332 -1.74 15.63 -11.71
C THR A 332 -0.75 14.47 -11.95
N GLY A 333 -1.19 13.25 -11.71
CA GLY A 333 -0.40 12.06 -12.01
C GLY A 333 0.07 12.01 -13.47
N ASN A 334 -0.82 12.32 -14.43
CA ASN A 334 -0.49 12.39 -15.86
C ASN A 334 0.57 13.46 -16.17
N THR A 335 0.52 14.60 -15.49
CA THR A 335 1.54 15.65 -15.67
C THR A 335 2.90 15.17 -15.14
N ILE A 336 2.94 14.53 -13.96
CA ILE A 336 4.16 13.96 -13.39
C ILE A 336 4.73 12.89 -14.33
N LEU A 337 3.88 11.99 -14.83
CA LEU A 337 4.27 10.95 -15.79
C LEU A 337 4.93 11.54 -17.03
N SER A 338 4.24 12.46 -17.70
CA SER A 338 4.72 13.08 -18.94
C SER A 338 6.06 13.80 -18.75
N MET A 339 6.19 14.60 -17.68
CA MET A 339 7.44 15.31 -17.38
C MET A 339 8.58 14.35 -17.07
N SER A 340 8.32 13.31 -16.28
CA SER A 340 9.34 12.34 -15.87
C SER A 340 9.82 11.50 -17.04
N ARG A 341 8.90 11.03 -17.88
CA ARG A 341 9.26 10.27 -19.08
C ARG A 341 10.06 11.12 -20.07
N GLN A 342 9.64 12.36 -20.31
CA GLN A 342 10.38 13.27 -21.20
C GLN A 342 11.82 13.47 -20.70
N GLN A 343 11.99 13.83 -19.42
CA GLN A 343 13.32 14.05 -18.85
C GLN A 343 14.20 12.79 -18.88
N ALA A 344 13.62 11.62 -18.63
CA ALA A 344 14.32 10.35 -18.69
C ALA A 344 14.81 10.04 -20.12
N ILE A 345 13.96 10.21 -21.12
CA ILE A 345 14.28 10.00 -22.54
C ILE A 345 15.39 10.96 -23.01
N GLU A 346 15.32 12.23 -22.62
CA GLU A 346 16.36 13.24 -22.90
C GLU A 346 17.72 12.87 -22.30
N GLN A 347 17.72 12.10 -21.19
CA GLN A 347 18.93 11.59 -20.53
C GLN A 347 19.34 10.18 -21.02
N GLY A 348 18.68 9.66 -22.07
CA GLY A 348 19.02 8.36 -22.68
C GLY A 348 18.47 7.15 -21.92
N ILE A 349 17.55 7.33 -20.99
CA ILE A 349 16.87 6.26 -20.27
C ILE A 349 15.63 5.84 -21.06
N THR A 350 15.36 4.54 -21.15
CA THR A 350 14.09 3.99 -21.69
C THR A 350 13.15 3.66 -20.52
N PRO A 351 12.24 4.60 -20.13
CA PRO A 351 11.45 4.48 -18.91
C PRO A 351 10.11 3.78 -19.13
N ALA A 352 9.67 3.04 -18.14
CA ALA A 352 8.26 2.74 -17.91
C ALA A 352 7.94 3.05 -16.44
N ILE A 353 6.86 3.78 -16.19
CA ILE A 353 6.50 4.26 -14.85
C ILE A 353 5.10 3.74 -14.52
N TYR A 354 4.98 3.14 -13.33
CA TYR A 354 3.72 2.79 -12.72
C TYR A 354 3.83 3.07 -11.22
N THR A 355 3.54 4.29 -10.82
CA THR A 355 3.62 4.74 -9.43
C THR A 355 2.21 5.05 -8.95
N HIS A 356 1.86 4.57 -7.77
CA HIS A 356 0.52 4.68 -7.21
C HIS A 356 0.54 5.05 -5.73
N PRO A 357 -0.57 5.59 -5.19
CA PRO A 357 -0.72 5.81 -3.76
C PRO A 357 -0.69 4.48 -3.00
N LEU A 358 -0.22 4.54 -1.75
CA LEU A 358 -0.06 3.41 -0.85
C LEU A 358 -0.62 3.74 0.53
N GLY A 359 -1.21 2.76 1.22
CA GLY A 359 -1.76 2.98 2.55
C GLY A 359 -2.62 1.83 3.04
N PHE A 360 -3.93 2.07 3.27
CA PHE A 360 -4.88 1.02 3.65
C PHE A 360 -5.03 -0.07 2.58
N HIS A 361 -4.72 0.23 1.35
CA HIS A 361 -4.66 -0.69 0.23
C HIS A 361 -3.28 -0.56 -0.42
N GLY A 362 -2.76 -1.63 -1.01
CA GLY A 362 -1.51 -1.59 -1.77
C GLY A 362 -1.70 -0.74 -3.03
N HIS A 363 -2.57 -1.13 -3.93
CA HIS A 363 -3.04 -0.24 -5.00
C HIS A 363 -4.14 0.67 -4.44
N ALA A 364 -3.73 1.79 -3.83
CA ALA A 364 -4.63 2.70 -3.14
C ALA A 364 -5.31 3.70 -4.07
N ALA A 365 -6.42 4.29 -3.60
CA ALA A 365 -7.08 5.39 -4.30
C ALA A 365 -6.23 6.67 -4.25
N GLY A 366 -6.22 7.43 -5.33
CA GLY A 366 -5.48 8.66 -5.50
C GLY A 366 -4.90 8.77 -6.92
N PRO A 367 -3.96 9.71 -7.18
CA PRO A 367 -3.40 9.90 -8.50
C PRO A 367 -2.51 8.74 -8.93
N THR A 368 -2.91 8.03 -9.98
CA THR A 368 -2.06 7.03 -10.64
C THR A 368 -1.09 7.72 -11.58
N ILE A 369 0.20 7.40 -11.50
CA ILE A 369 1.27 7.98 -12.33
C ILE A 369 1.76 6.91 -13.30
N GLY A 370 1.10 6.83 -14.45
CA GLY A 370 1.31 5.77 -15.43
C GLY A 370 0.74 4.43 -15.00
N MET A 371 0.71 3.51 -15.93
CA MET A 371 0.54 2.07 -15.75
C MET A 371 1.44 1.38 -16.75
N TRP A 372 1.80 0.13 -16.51
CA TRP A 372 2.70 -0.64 -17.39
C TRP A 372 2.24 -0.65 -18.87
N ASP A 373 0.92 -0.57 -19.13
CA ASP A 373 0.29 -0.54 -20.45
C ASP A 373 -0.28 0.85 -20.83
N ALA A 374 -0.18 1.87 -19.96
CA ALA A 374 -0.72 3.22 -20.17
C ALA A 374 0.34 4.30 -19.87
N GLN A 375 1.40 4.32 -20.71
CA GLN A 375 2.54 5.23 -20.54
C GLN A 375 2.32 6.63 -21.12
N GLU A 376 1.24 6.87 -21.85
CA GLU A 376 0.87 8.19 -22.37
C GLU A 376 -0.14 8.93 -21.47
N GLY A 377 -0.61 8.27 -20.42
CA GLY A 377 -1.53 8.81 -19.42
C GLY A 377 -2.60 7.81 -19.00
N VAL A 378 -3.09 7.95 -17.78
CA VAL A 378 -4.17 7.15 -17.21
C VAL A 378 -5.42 8.03 -17.14
N PRO A 379 -6.48 7.70 -17.90
CA PRO A 379 -7.71 8.51 -17.88
C PRO A 379 -8.32 8.57 -16.47
N VAL A 380 -8.80 9.72 -16.07
CA VAL A 380 -9.48 10.05 -14.82
C VAL A 380 -8.55 9.89 -13.59
N GLN A 381 -8.05 8.70 -13.30
CA GLN A 381 -7.20 8.46 -12.12
C GLN A 381 -5.86 9.20 -12.22
N GLY A 382 -5.27 9.27 -13.42
CA GLY A 382 -4.07 10.05 -13.67
C GLY A 382 -4.29 11.56 -13.66
N ASP A 383 -5.53 12.02 -13.86
CA ASP A 383 -5.89 13.45 -13.82
C ASP A 383 -6.14 13.95 -12.38
N TYR A 384 -6.14 13.06 -11.39
CA TYR A 384 -6.26 13.44 -10.00
C TYR A 384 -4.96 14.10 -9.51
N PRO A 385 -5.03 15.19 -8.73
CA PRO A 385 -3.86 15.91 -8.25
C PRO A 385 -3.21 15.22 -7.06
N VAL A 386 -1.88 15.33 -6.93
CA VAL A 386 -1.18 14.91 -5.71
C VAL A 386 -1.37 15.95 -4.60
N PHE A 387 -1.56 15.46 -3.39
CA PHE A 387 -1.66 16.26 -2.16
C PHE A 387 -0.49 15.96 -1.22
N ALA A 388 -0.26 16.87 -0.28
CA ALA A 388 0.70 16.64 0.80
C ALA A 388 0.23 15.52 1.75
N GLN A 389 1.15 14.97 2.52
CA GLN A 389 0.92 13.93 3.52
C GLN A 389 0.40 12.62 2.90
N THR A 390 0.96 12.21 1.75
CA THR A 390 0.56 11.00 1.03
C THR A 390 1.74 10.04 0.88
N ALA A 391 1.48 8.75 0.99
CA ALA A 391 2.46 7.71 0.72
C ALA A 391 2.25 7.11 -0.67
N TYR A 392 3.36 6.76 -1.31
CA TYR A 392 3.39 6.20 -2.66
C TYR A 392 4.31 4.99 -2.71
N SER A 393 3.96 4.02 -3.53
CA SER A 393 4.94 3.12 -4.09
C SER A 393 5.57 3.79 -5.32
N ILE A 394 6.89 4.01 -5.27
CA ILE A 394 7.66 4.58 -6.36
C ILE A 394 8.10 3.44 -7.28
N GLU A 395 7.14 2.95 -8.05
CA GLU A 395 7.30 1.83 -8.98
C GLU A 395 7.63 2.32 -10.38
N LEU A 396 8.65 1.71 -10.98
CA LEU A 396 9.11 2.01 -12.33
C LEU A 396 10.07 0.94 -12.85
N ASN A 397 10.34 0.96 -14.14
CA ASN A 397 11.46 0.22 -14.69
C ASN A 397 12.23 1.00 -15.75
N ALA A 398 13.54 0.71 -15.86
CA ALA A 398 14.42 1.20 -16.91
C ALA A 398 14.89 0.02 -17.76
N ALA A 399 14.65 0.08 -19.07
CA ALA A 399 15.20 -0.89 -19.99
C ALA A 399 16.68 -0.56 -20.30
N SER A 400 17.53 -1.57 -20.32
CA SER A 400 18.96 -1.45 -20.58
C SER A 400 19.47 -2.60 -21.44
N PHE A 401 20.23 -2.28 -22.50
CA PHE A 401 20.84 -3.31 -23.34
C PHE A 401 22.16 -3.79 -22.73
N ILE A 402 22.19 -5.06 -22.33
CA ILE A 402 23.39 -5.71 -21.80
C ILE A 402 24.17 -6.34 -22.94
N LYS A 403 25.29 -5.71 -23.30
CA LYS A 403 26.09 -6.09 -24.45
C LYS A 403 26.61 -7.53 -24.32
N GLU A 404 27.03 -7.94 -23.14
CA GLU A 404 27.59 -9.28 -22.87
C GLU A 404 26.50 -10.36 -23.02
N TRP A 405 25.24 -10.01 -22.85
CA TRP A 405 24.10 -10.91 -23.01
C TRP A 405 23.48 -10.82 -24.42
N ASN A 406 23.86 -9.79 -25.18
CA ASN A 406 23.22 -9.40 -26.42
C ASN A 406 21.67 -9.31 -26.26
N LYS A 407 21.23 -8.73 -25.16
CA LYS A 407 19.84 -8.75 -24.72
C LYS A 407 19.48 -7.46 -23.99
N GLU A 408 18.25 -6.97 -24.23
CA GLU A 408 17.65 -5.96 -23.38
C GLU A 408 17.11 -6.61 -22.10
N ILE A 409 17.39 -5.98 -20.96
CA ILE A 409 16.84 -6.32 -19.66
C ILE A 409 16.05 -5.14 -19.11
N ARG A 410 15.25 -5.40 -18.07
CA ARG A 410 14.55 -4.36 -17.31
C ARG A 410 15.01 -4.40 -15.87
N ILE A 411 15.41 -3.24 -15.38
CA ILE A 411 15.61 -2.99 -13.96
C ILE A 411 14.28 -2.45 -13.40
N MET A 412 13.59 -3.27 -12.64
CA MET A 412 12.31 -2.98 -12.00
C MET A 412 12.58 -2.64 -10.54
N LEU A 413 12.20 -1.45 -10.13
CA LEU A 413 12.41 -0.94 -8.78
C LEU A 413 11.11 -0.41 -8.22
N GLU A 414 10.86 -0.71 -6.96
CA GLU A 414 9.71 -0.21 -6.24
C GLU A 414 10.05 -0.01 -4.78
N GLU A 415 9.79 1.19 -4.28
CA GLU A 415 10.11 1.56 -2.91
C GLU A 415 9.02 2.44 -2.31
N ASP A 416 8.66 2.14 -1.08
CA ASP A 416 7.71 2.94 -0.32
C ASP A 416 8.28 4.32 0.00
N ALA A 417 7.54 5.36 -0.31
CA ALA A 417 7.95 6.74 -0.09
C ALA A 417 6.82 7.61 0.45
N PHE A 418 7.18 8.72 1.04
CA PHE A 418 6.25 9.70 1.60
C PHE A 418 6.48 11.07 0.96
N PHE A 419 5.40 11.70 0.50
CA PHE A 419 5.38 13.07 -0.02
C PHE A 419 4.81 14.01 1.04
N ASP A 420 5.66 14.84 1.64
CA ASP A 420 5.27 15.81 2.67
C ASP A 420 4.58 17.08 2.10
N GLY A 421 4.57 17.23 0.78
CA GLY A 421 4.09 18.40 0.04
C GLY A 421 5.21 19.23 -0.59
N GLN A 422 6.47 18.95 -0.25
CA GLN A 422 7.66 19.58 -0.82
C GLN A 422 8.61 18.56 -1.44
N THR A 423 8.87 17.47 -0.72
CA THR A 423 9.82 16.43 -1.11
C THR A 423 9.22 15.03 -0.95
N VAL A 424 9.70 14.11 -1.79
CA VAL A 424 9.44 12.68 -1.64
C VAL A 424 10.63 12.06 -0.91
N THR A 425 10.36 11.38 0.21
CA THR A 425 11.38 10.71 1.02
C THR A 425 11.08 9.22 1.09
N TYR A 426 12.04 8.37 0.73
CA TYR A 426 11.92 6.92 0.89
C TYR A 426 11.87 6.55 2.38
N LEU A 427 10.96 5.64 2.76
CA LEU A 427 10.69 5.33 4.17
C LEU A 427 11.80 4.50 4.83
N ASP A 428 12.49 3.66 4.07
CA ASP A 428 13.65 2.87 4.54
C ASP A 428 14.77 2.84 3.46
N GLY A 429 14.92 3.94 2.71
CA GLY A 429 15.87 4.02 1.63
C GLY A 429 15.38 3.36 0.34
N ARG A 430 16.32 3.10 -0.57
CA ARG A 430 16.07 2.41 -1.84
C ARG A 430 17.24 1.50 -2.20
N GLN A 431 16.99 0.55 -3.08
CA GLN A 431 18.06 -0.32 -3.55
C GLN A 431 19.03 0.42 -4.49
N THR A 432 20.31 0.48 -4.11
CA THR A 432 21.41 1.06 -4.92
C THR A 432 22.48 0.04 -5.32
N GLU A 433 22.43 -1.15 -4.74
CA GLU A 433 23.30 -2.28 -5.00
C GLU A 433 22.49 -3.56 -5.09
N PHE A 434 22.94 -4.52 -5.88
CA PHE A 434 22.31 -5.84 -5.93
C PHE A 434 22.57 -6.63 -4.65
N HIS A 435 21.57 -7.37 -4.17
CA HIS A 435 21.84 -8.49 -3.29
C HIS A 435 22.69 -9.52 -4.06
N LEU A 436 23.75 -10.04 -3.43
CA LEU A 436 24.66 -10.99 -4.06
C LEU A 436 24.47 -12.39 -3.47
N ILE A 437 24.24 -13.36 -4.35
CA ILE A 437 24.06 -14.76 -3.97
C ILE A 437 25.26 -15.53 -4.50
N HIS A 438 26.01 -16.16 -3.59
CA HIS A 438 27.22 -16.90 -3.93
C HIS A 438 26.88 -18.27 -4.55
N SER A 439 27.60 -18.64 -5.61
CA SER A 439 27.43 -19.94 -6.29
C SER A 439 28.03 -21.11 -5.51
N ASP A 440 29.04 -20.85 -4.66
CA ASP A 440 29.72 -21.84 -3.84
C ASP A 440 29.35 -21.69 -2.35
N LYS A 441 28.96 -22.78 -1.69
CA LYS A 441 28.58 -22.78 -0.25
C LYS A 441 29.72 -22.45 0.72
N ASN A 442 30.95 -22.21 0.26
CA ASN A 442 32.18 -22.08 1.08
C ASN A 442 32.86 -20.71 0.97
N GLN A 443 32.13 -19.65 0.58
CA GLN A 443 32.71 -18.29 0.62
C GLN A 443 31.91 -17.37 1.55
#